data_14f44e6eb65a97f057e0a5113dd7d9d8
#
_entry.id   14f44e6eb65a97f057e0a5113dd7d9d8
#
_cell.length_a   1.000
_cell.length_b   1.000
_cell.length_c   1.000
_cell.angle_alpha   90.00
_cell.angle_beta   90.00
_cell.angle_gamma   90.00
#
_symmetry.space_group_name_H-M   'P 1'
#
loop_
_entity.id
_entity.type
_entity.pdbx_description
1 polymer ?
#
loop_
_entity_poly.entity_id
_entity_poly.type
_entity_poly.pdbx_seq_one_letter_code
_entity_poly.pdbx_strand_id
1 'polypeptide(L)'
;MAFNIHNRNLLSLEHHTPRELRYLLDLSRDLKRAKYTGTEQQHLKGNNIALIFEKTSTRTRCAFEVAAYDQGANVTYIDPNSSQIGHKESMKDTARVLGRMYDAIEYRGFKQEIVEELAKFAGVPVFNGLTDEYHPTQMIADVLTMREHADKPIHEISYAYLGDARNNMGNSLLLVGAKLGMDVRICAPKALWPHDDLVQRCKQYAEESGARLTLTEDPKAAVKGVDFIHTDVWVSMGEPVEAWAERIEQLLPYQVNAQLMKATGNPRTKFMHCLPAFHNSDTKVGKQIAEQYPHLANGIEVTDDVFESPACIAFEQAENRMHTIKAILVSTLADL
;
A
#
# COMPACT_ATOMS: atom_id res chain seq x y z
N MET A 1 18.39 5.28 -22.84
CA MET A 1 19.33 4.91 -21.75
C MET A 1 18.66 3.77 -20.98
N ALA A 2 19.33 2.62 -20.87
CA ALA A 2 18.91 1.58 -19.93
C ALA A 2 19.08 2.18 -18.52
N PHE A 3 18.13 1.94 -17.63
CA PHE A 3 18.29 2.29 -16.22
C PHE A 3 18.36 0.98 -15.44
N ASN A 4 19.07 1.03 -14.35
CA ASN A 4 19.30 -0.12 -13.51
C ASN A 4 18.86 0.21 -12.08
N ILE A 5 17.96 -0.59 -11.54
CA ILE A 5 17.55 -0.51 -10.12
C ILE A 5 18.10 -1.67 -9.29
N HIS A 6 19.07 -2.42 -9.84
CA HIS A 6 19.77 -3.49 -9.14
C HIS A 6 20.40 -2.97 -7.85
N ASN A 7 20.28 -3.73 -6.78
CA ASN A 7 20.74 -3.39 -5.43
C ASN A 7 20.16 -2.11 -4.81
N ARG A 8 19.05 -1.58 -5.32
CA ARG A 8 18.41 -0.40 -4.74
C ARG A 8 17.39 -0.77 -3.66
N ASN A 9 17.28 0.08 -2.65
CA ASN A 9 16.26 0.01 -1.63
C ASN A 9 14.90 0.50 -2.15
N LEU A 10 13.81 0.01 -1.55
CA LEU A 10 12.46 0.53 -1.72
C LEU A 10 11.89 0.94 -0.35
N LEU A 11 12.26 2.11 0.16
CA LEU A 11 11.87 2.61 1.48
C LEU A 11 10.59 3.47 1.41
N SER A 12 10.51 4.27 0.35
CA SER A 12 9.33 5.01 -0.10
C SER A 12 9.40 5.16 -1.61
N LEU A 13 8.35 5.69 -2.26
CA LEU A 13 8.40 5.97 -3.70
C LEU A 13 9.08 7.30 -4.03
N GLU A 14 9.48 8.10 -3.04
CA GLU A 14 10.13 9.39 -3.27
C GLU A 14 11.42 9.26 -4.07
N HIS A 15 12.21 8.22 -3.79
CA HIS A 15 13.51 7.98 -4.42
C HIS A 15 13.45 7.24 -5.77
N HIS A 16 12.25 6.99 -6.28
CA HIS A 16 12.04 6.35 -7.58
C HIS A 16 11.50 7.36 -8.59
N THR A 17 12.11 7.41 -9.76
CA THR A 17 11.62 8.24 -10.86
C THR A 17 10.31 7.69 -11.43
N PRO A 18 9.47 8.53 -12.06
CA PRO A 18 8.27 8.05 -12.77
C PRO A 18 8.55 6.95 -13.79
N ARG A 19 9.73 6.98 -14.41
CA ARG A 19 10.17 5.96 -15.38
C ARG A 19 10.45 4.61 -14.70
N GLU A 20 11.10 4.62 -13.55
CA GLU A 20 11.35 3.41 -12.76
C GLU A 20 10.05 2.80 -12.24
N LEU A 21 9.11 3.63 -11.80
CA LEU A 21 7.78 3.16 -11.37
C LEU A 21 7.00 2.51 -12.53
N ARG A 22 7.02 3.11 -13.73
CA ARG A 22 6.40 2.50 -14.93
C ARG A 22 7.06 1.18 -15.31
N TYR A 23 8.38 1.10 -15.21
CA TYR A 23 9.10 -0.15 -15.45
C TYR A 23 8.67 -1.26 -14.47
N LEU A 24 8.56 -0.95 -13.17
CA LEU A 24 8.06 -1.92 -12.17
C LEU A 24 6.64 -2.39 -12.48
N LEU A 25 5.77 -1.48 -12.93
CA LEU A 25 4.40 -1.81 -13.34
C LEU A 25 4.38 -2.70 -14.59
N ASP A 26 5.22 -2.44 -15.58
CA ASP A 26 5.33 -3.24 -16.79
C ASP A 26 5.88 -4.65 -16.48
N LEU A 27 6.95 -4.72 -15.71
CA LEU A 27 7.53 -5.97 -15.26
C LEU A 27 6.53 -6.79 -14.42
N SER A 28 5.77 -6.13 -13.55
CA SER A 28 4.72 -6.79 -12.74
C SER A 28 3.67 -7.46 -13.62
N ARG A 29 3.19 -6.75 -14.65
CA ARG A 29 2.24 -7.28 -15.62
C ARG A 29 2.82 -8.48 -16.39
N ASP A 30 4.08 -8.38 -16.82
CA ASP A 30 4.72 -9.42 -17.61
C ASP A 30 4.97 -10.69 -16.78
N LEU A 31 5.42 -10.54 -15.51
CA LEU A 31 5.57 -11.66 -14.57
C LEU A 31 4.21 -12.26 -14.17
N LYS A 32 3.17 -11.45 -13.98
CA LYS A 32 1.80 -11.92 -13.74
C LYS A 32 1.32 -12.78 -14.92
N ARG A 33 1.50 -12.28 -16.14
CA ARG A 33 1.16 -13.02 -17.36
C ARG A 33 1.93 -14.34 -17.47
N ALA A 34 3.25 -14.31 -17.24
CA ALA A 34 4.11 -15.50 -17.30
C ALA A 34 3.65 -16.57 -16.30
N LYS A 35 3.29 -16.18 -15.06
CA LYS A 35 2.74 -17.11 -14.05
C LYS A 35 1.47 -17.79 -14.55
N TYR A 36 0.49 -17.04 -15.07
CA TYR A 36 -0.78 -17.60 -15.52
C TYR A 36 -0.68 -18.42 -16.80
N THR A 37 0.29 -18.15 -17.66
CA THR A 37 0.54 -18.94 -18.87
C THR A 37 1.48 -20.13 -18.63
N GLY A 38 2.01 -20.32 -17.42
CA GLY A 38 2.94 -21.39 -17.09
C GLY A 38 4.32 -21.22 -17.74
N THR A 39 4.69 -20.01 -18.13
CA THR A 39 5.98 -19.68 -18.78
C THR A 39 6.94 -18.92 -17.87
N GLU A 40 6.59 -18.79 -16.60
CA GLU A 40 7.41 -18.08 -15.61
C GLU A 40 8.77 -18.74 -15.41
N GLN A 41 9.83 -17.93 -15.48
CA GLN A 41 11.19 -18.36 -15.20
C GLN A 41 11.63 -17.90 -13.81
N GLN A 42 12.48 -18.69 -13.18
CA GLN A 42 13.02 -18.41 -11.86
C GLN A 42 14.34 -17.64 -11.97
N HIS A 43 14.29 -16.34 -11.68
CA HIS A 43 15.44 -15.43 -11.77
C HIS A 43 16.21 -15.28 -10.45
N LEU A 44 15.71 -15.81 -9.33
CA LEU A 44 16.26 -15.58 -7.99
C LEU A 44 16.72 -16.89 -7.31
N LYS A 45 17.10 -17.90 -8.11
CA LYS A 45 17.60 -19.16 -7.58
C LYS A 45 18.85 -18.94 -6.72
N GLY A 46 18.78 -19.42 -5.47
CA GLY A 46 19.87 -19.31 -4.50
C GLY A 46 19.84 -18.05 -3.66
N ASN A 47 19.02 -17.05 -3.98
CA ASN A 47 18.84 -15.89 -3.12
C ASN A 47 18.09 -16.26 -1.84
N ASN A 48 18.47 -15.61 -0.73
CA ASN A 48 17.86 -15.76 0.57
C ASN A 48 17.35 -14.39 1.05
N ILE A 49 16.10 -14.31 1.46
CA ILE A 49 15.43 -13.05 1.83
C ILE A 49 14.96 -13.15 3.29
N ALA A 50 15.35 -12.19 4.12
CA ALA A 50 14.83 -12.05 5.48
C ALA A 50 13.56 -11.20 5.47
N LEU A 51 12.50 -11.66 6.13
CA LEU A 51 11.26 -10.91 6.34
C LEU A 51 11.12 -10.59 7.83
N ILE A 52 11.31 -9.32 8.19
CA ILE A 52 11.22 -8.83 9.58
C ILE A 52 9.86 -8.18 9.78
N PHE A 53 9.08 -8.71 10.70
CA PHE A 53 7.74 -8.20 11.00
C PHE A 53 7.62 -7.77 12.47
N GLU A 54 7.69 -6.49 12.75
CA GLU A 54 7.29 -5.94 14.07
C GLU A 54 5.77 -5.74 14.15
N LYS A 55 5.10 -5.53 13.01
CA LYS A 55 3.64 -5.58 12.86
C LYS A 55 3.25 -6.82 12.07
N THR A 56 2.38 -7.65 12.63
CA THR A 56 1.87 -8.84 11.94
C THR A 56 1.10 -8.48 10.66
N SER A 57 1.18 -9.33 9.65
CA SER A 57 0.41 -9.19 8.41
C SER A 57 0.34 -10.50 7.65
N THR A 58 -0.85 -10.97 7.38
CA THR A 58 -1.07 -12.13 6.52
C THR A 58 -0.72 -11.81 5.06
N ARG A 59 -1.27 -10.73 4.52
CA ARG A 59 -1.11 -10.38 3.08
C ARG A 59 0.32 -10.04 2.70
N THR A 60 0.99 -9.18 3.44
CA THR A 60 2.38 -8.79 3.13
C THR A 60 3.30 -9.99 3.23
N ARG A 61 3.17 -10.81 4.28
CA ARG A 61 3.95 -12.02 4.44
C ARG A 61 3.73 -12.98 3.27
N CYS A 62 2.49 -13.37 3.00
CA CYS A 62 2.18 -14.30 1.91
C CYS A 62 2.64 -13.76 0.55
N ALA A 63 2.49 -12.45 0.29
CA ALA A 63 2.90 -11.85 -0.97
C ALA A 63 4.42 -11.93 -1.18
N PHE A 64 5.22 -11.63 -0.16
CA PHE A 64 6.68 -11.78 -0.24
C PHE A 64 7.11 -13.25 -0.34
N GLU A 65 6.56 -14.13 0.50
CA GLU A 65 6.89 -15.56 0.48
C GLU A 65 6.58 -16.18 -0.88
N VAL A 66 5.37 -16.00 -1.40
CA VAL A 66 4.98 -16.59 -2.69
C VAL A 66 5.75 -15.96 -3.84
N ALA A 67 5.95 -14.63 -3.85
CA ALA A 67 6.76 -13.98 -4.87
C ALA A 67 8.21 -14.52 -4.92
N ALA A 68 8.82 -14.71 -3.75
CA ALA A 68 10.16 -15.27 -3.63
C ALA A 68 10.21 -16.73 -4.10
N TYR A 69 9.29 -17.58 -3.65
CA TYR A 69 9.23 -18.98 -4.02
C TYR A 69 8.98 -19.19 -5.51
N ASP A 70 8.09 -18.42 -6.11
CA ASP A 70 7.83 -18.46 -7.57
C ASP A 70 9.12 -18.19 -8.36
N GLN A 71 10.01 -17.35 -7.82
CA GLN A 71 11.27 -16.97 -8.45
C GLN A 71 12.46 -17.82 -8.02
N GLY A 72 12.25 -18.84 -7.15
CA GLY A 72 13.29 -19.79 -6.72
C GLY A 72 14.16 -19.29 -5.57
N ALA A 73 13.77 -18.21 -4.90
CA ALA A 73 14.43 -17.71 -3.69
C ALA A 73 13.90 -18.43 -2.43
N ASN A 74 14.70 -18.38 -1.35
CA ASN A 74 14.31 -18.84 -0.02
C ASN A 74 13.92 -17.66 0.86
N VAL A 75 13.06 -17.90 1.85
CA VAL A 75 12.59 -16.89 2.79
C VAL A 75 12.79 -17.35 4.22
N THR A 76 13.22 -16.44 5.08
CA THR A 76 13.17 -16.61 6.54
C THR A 76 12.26 -15.55 7.13
N TYR A 77 11.17 -16.00 7.75
CA TYR A 77 10.27 -15.12 8.49
C TYR A 77 10.77 -14.93 9.93
N ILE A 78 10.96 -13.69 10.34
CA ILE A 78 11.43 -13.30 11.67
C ILE A 78 10.29 -12.60 12.41
N ASP A 79 9.71 -13.32 13.36
CA ASP A 79 8.63 -12.85 14.20
C ASP A 79 9.17 -12.00 15.37
N PRO A 80 8.49 -10.93 15.80
CA PRO A 80 8.93 -10.09 16.92
C PRO A 80 9.14 -10.86 18.22
N ASN A 81 8.29 -11.85 18.48
CA ASN A 81 8.35 -12.64 19.71
C ASN A 81 9.43 -13.74 19.70
N SER A 82 9.96 -14.06 18.52
CA SER A 82 10.99 -15.09 18.33
C SER A 82 12.38 -14.51 18.07
N SER A 83 12.53 -13.19 18.09
CA SER A 83 13.79 -12.50 17.82
C SER A 83 14.25 -11.63 18.99
N GLN A 84 15.53 -11.25 18.98
CA GLN A 84 16.11 -10.32 19.95
C GLN A 84 16.11 -8.86 19.46
N ILE A 85 15.54 -8.62 18.27
CA ILE A 85 15.50 -7.30 17.62
C ILE A 85 14.75 -6.31 18.50
N GLY A 86 15.38 -5.17 18.78
CA GLY A 86 14.80 -4.12 19.63
C GLY A 86 14.80 -4.42 21.15
N HIS A 87 15.16 -5.63 21.57
CA HIS A 87 15.27 -6.00 22.99
C HIS A 87 16.72 -6.05 23.47
N LYS A 88 17.54 -6.92 22.92
CA LYS A 88 18.96 -7.09 23.28
C LYS A 88 19.90 -6.70 22.15
N GLU A 89 19.39 -6.51 20.96
CA GLU A 89 20.15 -6.16 19.76
C GLU A 89 19.57 -4.89 19.12
N SER A 90 20.46 -3.95 18.77
CA SER A 90 20.05 -2.73 18.07
C SER A 90 19.65 -3.05 16.62
N MET A 91 18.76 -2.24 16.02
CA MET A 91 18.40 -2.38 14.62
C MET A 91 19.63 -2.28 13.69
N LYS A 92 20.59 -1.44 14.05
CA LYS A 92 21.84 -1.28 13.34
C LYS A 92 22.70 -2.57 13.34
N ASP A 93 22.79 -3.25 14.48
CA ASP A 93 23.56 -4.49 14.58
C ASP A 93 22.82 -5.64 13.89
N THR A 94 21.51 -5.73 14.05
CA THR A 94 20.66 -6.64 13.28
C THR A 94 20.86 -6.46 11.78
N ALA A 95 20.86 -5.22 11.28
CA ALA A 95 21.10 -4.93 9.86
C ALA A 95 22.45 -5.47 9.38
N ARG A 96 23.51 -5.26 10.17
CA ARG A 96 24.87 -5.73 9.83
C ARG A 96 24.99 -7.26 9.83
N VAL A 97 24.32 -7.94 10.74
CA VAL A 97 24.30 -9.40 10.80
C VAL A 97 23.51 -9.97 9.64
N LEU A 98 22.28 -9.52 9.44
CA LEU A 98 21.40 -10.05 8.39
C LEU A 98 21.92 -9.74 6.99
N GLY A 99 22.50 -8.55 6.76
CA GLY A 99 23.10 -8.20 5.49
C GLY A 99 24.35 -9.03 5.11
N ARG A 100 24.89 -9.85 6.02
CA ARG A 100 25.96 -10.83 5.74
C ARG A 100 25.44 -12.24 5.47
N MET A 101 24.16 -12.49 5.75
CA MET A 101 23.52 -13.80 5.62
C MET A 101 22.50 -13.84 4.50
N TYR A 102 21.86 -12.71 4.21
CA TYR A 102 20.77 -12.59 3.26
C TYR A 102 21.12 -11.64 2.10
N ASP A 103 20.49 -11.88 0.96
CA ASP A 103 20.66 -11.06 -0.25
C ASP A 103 19.72 -9.85 -0.25
N ALA A 104 18.65 -9.88 0.55
CA ALA A 104 17.75 -8.76 0.78
C ALA A 104 17.01 -8.89 2.12
N ILE A 105 16.49 -7.76 2.60
CA ILE A 105 15.71 -7.68 3.83
C ILE A 105 14.40 -6.96 3.54
N GLU A 106 13.26 -7.55 3.90
CA GLU A 106 11.99 -6.86 4.03
C GLU A 106 11.77 -6.48 5.48
N TYR A 107 11.23 -5.30 5.70
CA TYR A 107 10.82 -4.83 7.02
C TYR A 107 9.40 -4.31 7.01
N ARG A 108 8.59 -4.78 7.95
CA ARG A 108 7.26 -4.27 8.25
C ARG A 108 7.15 -3.92 9.72
N GLY A 109 6.92 -2.65 10.02
CA GLY A 109 6.92 -2.18 11.40
C GLY A 109 6.24 -0.84 11.60
N PHE A 110 6.82 -0.02 12.46
CA PHE A 110 6.23 1.23 12.92
C PHE A 110 6.89 2.44 12.23
N LYS A 111 8.04 2.87 12.71
CA LYS A 111 8.67 4.11 12.30
C LYS A 111 9.46 3.97 10.99
N GLN A 112 9.37 5.00 10.16
CA GLN A 112 10.13 5.07 8.92
C GLN A 112 11.65 5.08 9.16
N GLU A 113 12.11 5.75 10.23
CA GLU A 113 13.53 5.80 10.58
C GLU A 113 14.14 4.42 10.82
N ILE A 114 13.35 3.44 11.27
CA ILE A 114 13.83 2.07 11.52
C ILE A 114 14.19 1.38 10.19
N VAL A 115 13.33 1.45 9.18
CA VAL A 115 13.63 0.85 7.88
C VAL A 115 14.75 1.59 7.15
N GLU A 116 14.90 2.90 7.39
CA GLU A 116 16.01 3.69 6.88
C GLU A 116 17.34 3.33 7.56
N GLU A 117 17.32 3.08 8.87
CA GLU A 117 18.50 2.59 9.59
C GLU A 117 18.91 1.20 9.10
N LEU A 118 17.97 0.27 8.89
CA LEU A 118 18.23 -1.01 8.27
C LEU A 118 18.92 -0.84 6.91
N ALA A 119 18.35 -0.02 6.03
CA ALA A 119 18.89 0.23 4.70
C ALA A 119 20.32 0.82 4.73
N LYS A 120 20.59 1.68 5.70
CA LYS A 120 21.90 2.34 5.86
C LYS A 120 23.00 1.35 6.24
N PHE A 121 22.69 0.30 6.99
CA PHE A 121 23.71 -0.58 7.59
C PHE A 121 23.70 -2.03 7.08
N ALA A 122 22.66 -2.45 6.35
CA ALA A 122 22.55 -3.82 5.86
C ALA A 122 23.57 -4.17 4.77
N GLY A 123 23.87 -3.23 3.89
CA GLY A 123 24.75 -3.49 2.72
C GLY A 123 24.07 -4.33 1.63
N VAL A 124 22.80 -4.67 1.78
CA VAL A 124 21.93 -5.35 0.82
C VAL A 124 20.64 -4.57 0.67
N PRO A 125 19.86 -4.77 -0.42
CA PRO A 125 18.57 -4.09 -0.59
C PRO A 125 17.62 -4.30 0.58
N VAL A 126 16.95 -3.21 0.98
CA VAL A 126 15.92 -3.22 2.01
C VAL A 126 14.60 -2.74 1.41
N PHE A 127 13.52 -3.50 1.66
CA PHE A 127 12.19 -3.24 1.17
C PHE A 127 11.25 -2.90 2.33
N ASN A 128 10.59 -1.75 2.23
CA ASN A 128 9.57 -1.35 3.18
C ASN A 128 8.24 -2.06 2.88
N GLY A 129 7.90 -3.07 3.67
CA GLY A 129 6.61 -3.77 3.61
C GLY A 129 5.44 -2.95 4.16
N LEU A 130 5.70 -2.07 5.14
CA LEU A 130 4.84 -1.00 5.67
C LEU A 130 5.54 -0.33 6.85
N THR A 131 5.44 0.99 6.92
CA THR A 131 5.66 1.79 8.13
C THR A 131 4.41 2.63 8.42
N ASP A 132 4.43 3.41 9.51
CA ASP A 132 3.34 4.35 9.80
C ASP A 132 3.25 5.48 8.78
N GLU A 133 4.35 5.79 8.08
CA GLU A 133 4.43 6.86 7.10
C GLU A 133 4.18 6.44 5.67
N TYR A 134 4.68 5.23 5.26
CA TYR A 134 4.61 4.78 3.86
C TYR A 134 4.29 3.29 3.72
N HIS A 135 3.62 2.98 2.59
CA HIS A 135 3.36 1.62 2.15
C HIS A 135 3.68 1.46 0.65
N PRO A 136 4.98 1.54 0.25
CA PRO A 136 5.37 1.62 -1.16
C PRO A 136 4.97 0.38 -1.96
N THR A 137 5.05 -0.81 -1.39
CA THR A 137 4.67 -2.07 -2.08
C THR A 137 3.17 -2.14 -2.36
N GLN A 138 2.32 -1.52 -1.53
CA GLN A 138 0.89 -1.40 -1.78
C GLN A 138 0.62 -0.50 -2.98
N MET A 139 1.33 0.63 -3.08
CA MET A 139 1.09 1.63 -4.13
C MET A 139 1.35 1.09 -5.52
N ILE A 140 2.38 0.28 -5.71
CA ILE A 140 2.65 -0.32 -7.01
C ILE A 140 1.54 -1.31 -7.38
N ALA A 141 1.03 -2.07 -6.42
CA ALA A 141 -0.12 -2.96 -6.61
C ALA A 141 -1.41 -2.20 -6.92
N ASP A 142 -1.66 -1.09 -6.21
CA ASP A 142 -2.84 -0.27 -6.43
C ASP A 142 -2.84 0.35 -7.83
N VAL A 143 -1.71 0.90 -8.27
CA VAL A 143 -1.59 1.45 -9.63
C VAL A 143 -1.69 0.37 -10.70
N LEU A 144 -1.11 -0.82 -10.48
CA LEU A 144 -1.29 -1.95 -11.39
C LEU A 144 -2.76 -2.33 -11.51
N THR A 145 -3.47 -2.43 -10.39
CA THR A 145 -4.89 -2.77 -10.35
C THR A 145 -5.74 -1.69 -11.04
N MET A 146 -5.48 -0.42 -10.76
CA MET A 146 -6.15 0.69 -11.45
C MET A 146 -5.93 0.62 -12.96
N ARG A 147 -4.70 0.33 -13.41
CA ARG A 147 -4.36 0.18 -14.82
C ARG A 147 -5.06 -1.01 -15.49
N GLU A 148 -5.26 -2.11 -14.77
CA GLU A 148 -5.97 -3.29 -15.28
C GLU A 148 -7.49 -3.06 -15.42
N HIS A 149 -8.06 -2.18 -14.60
CA HIS A 149 -9.50 -1.86 -14.60
C HIS A 149 -9.87 -0.55 -15.31
N ALA A 150 -8.89 0.25 -15.70
CA ALA A 150 -9.10 1.49 -16.45
C ALA A 150 -8.66 1.33 -17.91
N ASP A 151 -9.57 1.59 -18.84
CA ASP A 151 -9.26 1.57 -20.27
C ASP A 151 -8.70 2.93 -20.73
N LYS A 152 -7.61 3.36 -20.07
CA LYS A 152 -6.95 4.64 -20.35
C LYS A 152 -5.52 4.69 -19.79
N PRO A 153 -4.69 5.63 -20.28
CA PRO A 153 -3.35 5.86 -19.77
C PRO A 153 -3.33 6.21 -18.27
N ILE A 154 -2.26 5.84 -17.57
CA ILE A 154 -2.13 6.06 -16.11
C ILE A 154 -2.35 7.53 -15.72
N HIS A 155 -1.81 8.48 -16.51
CA HIS A 155 -1.93 9.92 -16.22
C HIS A 155 -3.35 10.50 -16.43
N GLU A 156 -4.26 9.71 -17.02
CA GLU A 156 -5.68 10.06 -17.15
C GLU A 156 -6.56 9.43 -16.07
N ILE A 157 -5.99 8.52 -15.25
CA ILE A 157 -6.70 7.87 -14.16
C ILE A 157 -6.93 8.88 -13.03
N SER A 158 -8.15 8.87 -12.51
CA SER A 158 -8.56 9.68 -11.37
C SER A 158 -9.01 8.81 -10.20
N TYR A 159 -8.59 9.17 -9.00
CA TYR A 159 -9.05 8.50 -7.80
C TYR A 159 -9.21 9.44 -6.61
N ALA A 160 -10.09 9.05 -5.71
CA ALA A 160 -10.30 9.69 -4.42
C ALA A 160 -9.92 8.73 -3.29
N TYR A 161 -9.22 9.22 -2.29
CA TYR A 161 -9.05 8.57 -1.00
C TYR A 161 -9.91 9.26 0.04
N LEU A 162 -10.72 8.50 0.78
CA LEU A 162 -11.57 9.03 1.84
C LEU A 162 -11.23 8.39 3.19
N GLY A 163 -11.10 9.19 4.23
CA GLY A 163 -10.81 8.71 5.59
C GLY A 163 -9.66 9.45 6.25
N ASP A 164 -8.91 8.79 7.12
CA ASP A 164 -7.70 9.35 7.72
C ASP A 164 -6.58 9.40 6.68
N ALA A 165 -6.25 10.59 6.21
CA ALA A 165 -5.22 10.78 5.19
C ALA A 165 -3.82 11.07 5.78
N ARG A 166 -3.70 11.18 7.09
CA ARG A 166 -2.42 11.37 7.81
C ARG A 166 -1.77 10.05 8.20
N ASN A 167 -2.03 9.00 7.45
CA ASN A 167 -1.46 7.67 7.61
C ASN A 167 -0.67 7.24 6.37
N ASN A 168 -0.09 6.03 6.43
CA ASN A 168 0.72 5.52 5.33
C ASN A 168 -0.04 5.40 4.00
N MET A 169 -1.35 5.07 4.01
CA MET A 169 -2.14 4.96 2.78
C MET A 169 -2.40 6.33 2.16
N GLY A 170 -2.87 7.29 2.94
CA GLY A 170 -3.11 8.66 2.47
C GLY A 170 -1.83 9.31 1.91
N ASN A 171 -0.74 9.21 2.66
CA ASN A 171 0.57 9.72 2.25
C ASN A 171 1.06 9.06 0.95
N SER A 172 0.99 7.74 0.88
CA SER A 172 1.53 6.98 -0.25
C SER A 172 0.68 7.14 -1.51
N LEU A 173 -0.66 7.21 -1.39
CA LEU A 173 -1.54 7.49 -2.52
C LEU A 173 -1.30 8.90 -3.07
N LEU A 174 -1.17 9.91 -2.20
CA LEU A 174 -0.83 11.27 -2.66
C LEU A 174 0.49 11.27 -3.43
N LEU A 175 1.51 10.60 -2.91
CA LEU A 175 2.85 10.54 -3.49
C LEU A 175 2.88 9.82 -4.85
N VAL A 176 2.30 8.62 -4.94
CA VAL A 176 2.36 7.83 -6.18
C VAL A 176 1.61 8.52 -7.33
N GLY A 177 0.45 9.11 -7.03
CA GLY A 177 -0.31 9.81 -8.04
C GLY A 177 0.36 11.11 -8.50
N ALA A 178 0.99 11.85 -7.57
CA ALA A 178 1.78 13.03 -7.89
C ALA A 178 2.94 12.69 -8.85
N LYS A 179 3.63 11.57 -8.61
CA LYS A 179 4.74 11.13 -9.47
C LYS A 179 4.30 10.61 -10.85
N LEU A 180 3.16 9.94 -10.91
CA LEU A 180 2.69 9.31 -12.17
C LEU A 180 1.78 10.19 -13.02
N GLY A 181 1.50 11.43 -12.59
CA GLY A 181 0.72 12.40 -13.36
C GLY A 181 -0.80 12.20 -13.23
N MET A 182 -1.29 11.53 -12.18
CA MET A 182 -2.69 11.15 -11.99
C MET A 182 -3.55 12.31 -11.43
N ASP A 183 -4.87 12.16 -11.46
CA ASP A 183 -5.81 13.04 -10.74
C ASP A 183 -6.07 12.44 -9.36
N VAL A 184 -5.46 13.04 -8.34
CA VAL A 184 -5.50 12.55 -6.95
C VAL A 184 -6.33 13.48 -6.08
N ARG A 185 -7.32 12.92 -5.40
CA ARG A 185 -8.20 13.68 -4.51
C ARG A 185 -8.18 13.05 -3.11
N ILE A 186 -7.57 13.76 -2.18
CA ILE A 186 -7.51 13.38 -0.76
C ILE A 186 -8.68 14.06 -0.05
N CYS A 187 -9.58 13.25 0.47
CA CYS A 187 -10.80 13.70 1.15
C CYS A 187 -10.80 13.25 2.62
N ALA A 188 -10.57 14.18 3.50
CA ALA A 188 -10.45 13.96 4.94
C ALA A 188 -10.79 15.23 5.71
N PRO A 189 -11.10 15.15 7.02
CA PRO A 189 -11.06 16.30 7.89
C PRO A 189 -9.70 16.98 7.78
N LYS A 190 -9.66 18.31 7.75
CA LYS A 190 -8.41 19.07 7.59
C LYS A 190 -7.33 18.70 8.62
N ALA A 191 -7.73 18.35 9.83
CA ALA A 191 -6.82 17.88 10.88
C ALA A 191 -6.13 16.55 10.54
N LEU A 192 -6.70 15.77 9.64
CA LEU A 192 -6.21 14.47 9.18
C LEU A 192 -5.64 14.50 7.74
N TRP A 193 -5.37 15.67 7.19
CA TRP A 193 -4.63 15.78 5.93
C TRP A 193 -3.17 15.36 6.10
N PRO A 194 -2.51 14.88 5.04
CA PRO A 194 -1.07 14.67 5.06
C PRO A 194 -0.33 15.90 5.55
N HIS A 195 0.84 15.72 6.15
CA HIS A 195 1.64 16.84 6.63
C HIS A 195 2.02 17.78 5.49
N ASP A 196 2.07 19.09 5.79
CA ASP A 196 2.30 20.15 4.79
C ASP A 196 3.60 19.95 4.00
N ASP A 197 4.66 19.46 4.62
CA ASP A 197 5.93 19.19 3.97
C ASP A 197 5.81 18.11 2.88
N LEU A 198 5.06 17.03 3.13
CA LEU A 198 4.76 16.03 2.11
C LEU A 198 3.89 16.60 0.99
N VAL A 199 2.86 17.37 1.34
CA VAL A 199 1.99 18.04 0.37
C VAL A 199 2.81 18.95 -0.55
N GLN A 200 3.76 19.71 -0.01
CA GLN A 200 4.61 20.59 -0.81
C GLN A 200 5.53 19.79 -1.74
N ARG A 201 6.17 18.71 -1.26
CA ARG A 201 6.95 17.82 -2.14
C ARG A 201 6.10 17.22 -3.25
N CYS A 202 4.88 16.75 -2.92
CA CYS A 202 3.97 16.20 -3.92
C CYS A 202 3.54 17.25 -4.96
N LYS A 203 3.35 18.51 -4.58
CA LYS A 203 3.10 19.60 -5.54
C LYS A 203 4.25 19.79 -6.51
N GLN A 204 5.50 19.72 -6.05
CA GLN A 204 6.67 19.79 -6.94
C GLN A 204 6.69 18.61 -7.93
N TYR A 205 6.43 17.39 -7.47
CA TYR A 205 6.30 16.24 -8.38
C TYR A 205 5.13 16.40 -9.37
N ALA A 206 4.03 17.01 -8.94
CA ALA A 206 2.89 17.26 -9.80
C ALA A 206 3.17 18.29 -10.89
N GLU A 207 3.96 19.32 -10.60
CA GLU A 207 4.44 20.29 -11.61
C GLU A 207 5.25 19.61 -12.71
N GLU A 208 6.11 18.64 -12.34
CA GLU A 208 6.93 17.89 -13.30
C GLU A 208 6.13 16.85 -14.09
N SER A 209 5.18 16.18 -13.45
CA SER A 209 4.44 15.03 -14.02
C SER A 209 3.14 15.43 -14.71
N GLY A 210 2.60 16.62 -14.44
CA GLY A 210 1.27 17.05 -14.85
C GLY A 210 0.12 16.50 -13.97
N ALA A 211 0.40 15.98 -12.79
CA ALA A 211 -0.62 15.49 -11.87
C ALA A 211 -1.53 16.61 -11.35
N ARG A 212 -2.75 16.25 -11.04
CA ARG A 212 -3.72 17.14 -10.39
C ARG A 212 -3.96 16.67 -8.97
N LEU A 213 -3.61 17.52 -8.00
CA LEU A 213 -3.75 17.21 -6.57
C LEU A 213 -4.84 18.08 -5.95
N THR A 214 -5.82 17.45 -5.32
CA THR A 214 -6.90 18.13 -4.60
C THR A 214 -6.97 17.59 -3.17
N LEU A 215 -6.95 18.51 -2.19
CA LEU A 215 -7.27 18.20 -0.81
C LEU A 215 -8.59 18.89 -0.47
N THR A 216 -9.55 18.15 0.07
CA THR A 216 -10.91 18.65 0.35
C THR A 216 -11.53 17.97 1.55
N GLU A 217 -12.48 18.63 2.18
CA GLU A 217 -13.33 18.07 3.23
C GLU A 217 -14.72 17.65 2.69
N ASP A 218 -15.01 17.88 1.39
CA ASP A 218 -16.29 17.55 0.77
C ASP A 218 -16.23 16.22 0.02
N PRO A 219 -16.81 15.12 0.57
CA PRO A 219 -16.80 13.81 -0.07
C PRO A 219 -17.47 13.79 -1.45
N LYS A 220 -18.55 14.54 -1.64
CA LYS A 220 -19.28 14.55 -2.92
C LYS A 220 -18.47 15.24 -4.01
N ALA A 221 -17.79 16.32 -3.67
CA ALA A 221 -16.89 16.99 -4.60
C ALA A 221 -15.68 16.11 -4.94
N ALA A 222 -15.11 15.43 -3.94
CA ALA A 222 -13.95 14.54 -4.12
C ALA A 222 -14.24 13.40 -5.09
N VAL A 223 -15.39 12.73 -4.96
CA VAL A 223 -15.69 11.52 -5.74
C VAL A 223 -16.27 11.80 -7.13
N LYS A 224 -16.61 13.04 -7.45
CA LYS A 224 -17.26 13.38 -8.72
C LYS A 224 -16.41 12.97 -9.93
N GLY A 225 -16.93 12.01 -10.71
CA GLY A 225 -16.34 11.57 -11.96
C GLY A 225 -15.08 10.71 -11.81
N VAL A 226 -14.67 10.31 -10.60
CA VAL A 226 -13.46 9.50 -10.42
C VAL A 226 -13.63 8.08 -10.94
N ASP A 227 -12.51 7.47 -11.30
CA ASP A 227 -12.44 6.06 -11.72
C ASP A 227 -12.37 5.11 -10.54
N PHE A 228 -11.72 5.54 -9.45
CA PHE A 228 -11.52 4.70 -8.27
C PHE A 228 -11.76 5.48 -6.98
N ILE A 229 -12.31 4.77 -6.00
CA ILE A 229 -12.44 5.24 -4.62
C ILE A 229 -11.64 4.30 -3.73
N HIS A 230 -10.76 4.88 -2.91
CA HIS A 230 -10.00 4.18 -1.89
C HIS A 230 -10.44 4.61 -0.51
N THR A 231 -10.40 3.69 0.44
CA THR A 231 -10.44 3.98 1.86
C THR A 231 -9.55 3.01 2.64
N ASP A 232 -9.37 3.25 3.92
CA ASP A 232 -8.68 2.38 4.85
C ASP A 232 -9.40 2.39 6.20
N VAL A 233 -9.07 1.45 7.07
CA VAL A 233 -9.69 1.36 8.41
C VAL A 233 -9.54 2.65 9.18
N TRP A 234 -10.60 3.04 9.89
CA TRP A 234 -10.57 4.22 10.76
C TRP A 234 -9.92 3.94 12.09
N VAL A 235 -9.93 2.68 12.50
CA VAL A 235 -9.44 2.23 13.80
C VAL A 235 -8.41 1.14 13.57
N SER A 236 -7.20 1.34 14.05
CA SER A 236 -6.15 0.33 13.97
C SER A 236 -6.25 -0.67 15.11
N MET A 237 -5.94 -1.95 14.83
CA MET A 237 -5.82 -2.95 15.89
C MET A 237 -4.73 -2.53 16.88
N GLY A 238 -5.11 -2.46 18.17
CA GLY A 238 -4.22 -2.04 19.26
C GLY A 238 -4.41 -0.58 19.72
N GLU A 239 -5.24 0.21 19.04
CA GLU A 239 -5.68 1.50 19.59
C GLU A 239 -6.68 1.30 20.74
N PRO A 240 -6.63 2.17 21.79
CA PRO A 240 -7.60 2.12 22.86
C PRO A 240 -9.03 2.33 22.36
N VAL A 241 -10.00 1.59 22.92
CA VAL A 241 -11.42 1.70 22.52
C VAL A 241 -11.95 3.13 22.69
N GLU A 242 -11.38 3.89 23.62
CA GLU A 242 -11.72 5.28 23.87
C GLU A 242 -11.41 6.20 22.67
N ALA A 243 -10.37 5.87 21.89
CA ALA A 243 -10.04 6.61 20.68
C ALA A 243 -11.03 6.38 19.53
N TRP A 244 -11.80 5.29 19.57
CA TRP A 244 -12.74 4.93 18.50
C TRP A 244 -13.90 5.91 18.38
N ALA A 245 -14.46 6.37 19.50
CA ALA A 245 -15.59 7.30 19.49
C ALA A 245 -15.28 8.58 18.71
N GLU A 246 -14.17 9.22 19.03
CA GLU A 246 -13.73 10.44 18.36
C GLU A 246 -13.46 10.22 16.88
N ARG A 247 -12.76 9.12 16.54
CA ARG A 247 -12.45 8.79 15.13
C ARG A 247 -13.70 8.48 14.33
N ILE A 248 -14.64 7.72 14.88
CA ILE A 248 -15.91 7.41 14.24
C ILE A 248 -16.71 8.69 13.98
N GLU A 249 -16.81 9.56 14.97
CA GLU A 249 -17.52 10.84 14.80
C GLU A 249 -16.90 11.72 13.69
N GLN A 250 -15.58 11.81 13.67
CA GLN A 250 -14.84 12.60 12.67
C GLN A 250 -14.94 12.02 11.26
N LEU A 251 -14.91 10.68 11.14
CA LEU A 251 -14.75 10.00 9.85
C LEU A 251 -16.08 9.50 9.26
N LEU A 252 -17.14 9.44 10.03
CA LEU A 252 -18.45 8.99 9.55
C LEU A 252 -18.95 9.70 8.26
N PRO A 253 -18.73 11.02 8.06
CA PRO A 253 -19.06 11.68 6.81
C PRO A 253 -18.31 11.17 5.57
N TYR A 254 -17.20 10.45 5.78
CA TYR A 254 -16.30 9.94 4.75
C TYR A 254 -16.49 8.44 4.47
N GLN A 255 -17.50 7.81 5.08
CA GLN A 255 -17.83 6.40 4.83
C GLN A 255 -18.13 6.17 3.35
N VAL A 256 -17.52 5.13 2.79
CA VAL A 256 -17.84 4.71 1.43
C VAL A 256 -19.07 3.80 1.46
N ASN A 257 -20.18 4.32 0.96
CA ASN A 257 -21.47 3.65 0.89
C ASN A 257 -22.09 3.79 -0.50
N ALA A 258 -23.20 3.10 -0.75
CA ALA A 258 -23.87 3.12 -2.06
C ALA A 258 -24.25 4.54 -2.53
N GLN A 259 -24.62 5.43 -1.60
CA GLN A 259 -24.95 6.81 -1.94
C GLN A 259 -23.73 7.58 -2.44
N LEU A 260 -22.56 7.37 -1.80
CA LEU A 260 -21.31 8.00 -2.22
C LEU A 260 -20.83 7.42 -3.57
N MET A 261 -20.92 6.10 -3.76
CA MET A 261 -20.61 5.46 -5.05
C MET A 261 -21.50 6.04 -6.17
N LYS A 262 -22.80 6.23 -5.92
CA LYS A 262 -23.70 6.87 -6.88
C LYS A 262 -23.36 8.34 -7.14
N ALA A 263 -22.86 9.06 -6.15
CA ALA A 263 -22.48 10.47 -6.27
C ALA A 263 -21.30 10.70 -7.21
N THR A 264 -20.53 9.67 -7.55
CA THR A 264 -19.49 9.76 -8.58
C THR A 264 -20.06 10.16 -9.94
N GLY A 265 -21.28 9.76 -10.26
CA GLY A 265 -21.87 9.91 -11.59
C GLY A 265 -21.19 9.06 -12.67
N ASN A 266 -20.21 8.23 -12.29
CA ASN A 266 -19.50 7.33 -13.17
C ASN A 266 -19.87 5.87 -12.83
N PRO A 267 -20.65 5.17 -13.67
CA PRO A 267 -21.09 3.80 -13.37
C PRO A 267 -19.95 2.77 -13.42
N ARG A 268 -18.77 3.14 -13.90
CA ARG A 268 -17.58 2.29 -13.96
C ARG A 268 -16.65 2.47 -12.77
N THR A 269 -16.96 3.38 -11.85
CA THR A 269 -16.13 3.59 -10.66
C THR A 269 -15.96 2.28 -9.88
N LYS A 270 -14.72 1.96 -9.53
CA LYS A 270 -14.36 0.81 -8.71
C LYS A 270 -13.99 1.25 -7.29
N PHE A 271 -14.29 0.37 -6.34
CA PHE A 271 -13.90 0.51 -4.94
C PHE A 271 -12.65 -0.31 -4.65
N MET A 272 -11.70 0.27 -3.95
CA MET A 272 -10.41 -0.32 -3.58
C MET A 272 -10.17 -0.19 -2.07
N HIS A 273 -9.55 -1.20 -1.48
CA HIS A 273 -9.18 -1.24 -0.08
C HIS A 273 -7.94 -2.11 0.11
N CYS A 274 -6.95 -1.65 0.88
CA CYS A 274 -5.72 -2.41 1.13
C CYS A 274 -5.94 -3.66 2.01
N LEU A 275 -7.09 -3.78 2.66
CA LEU A 275 -7.47 -4.83 3.59
C LEU A 275 -6.56 -4.91 4.85
N PRO A 276 -7.11 -5.29 6.01
CA PRO A 276 -8.49 -5.75 6.24
C PRO A 276 -9.50 -4.61 6.18
N ALA A 277 -10.76 -4.91 5.90
CA ALA A 277 -11.88 -3.97 5.91
C ALA A 277 -12.89 -4.35 7.00
N PHE A 278 -13.49 -3.34 7.64
CA PHE A 278 -14.57 -3.54 8.60
C PHE A 278 -15.91 -3.19 7.95
N HIS A 279 -16.34 -4.04 7.01
CA HIS A 279 -17.57 -3.85 6.24
C HIS A 279 -18.79 -4.53 6.84
N ASN A 280 -18.61 -5.40 7.87
CA ASN A 280 -19.71 -6.06 8.58
C ASN A 280 -19.29 -6.50 10.00
N SER A 281 -20.13 -7.30 10.67
CA SER A 281 -19.88 -7.78 12.02
C SER A 281 -19.25 -9.18 12.12
N ASP A 282 -18.68 -9.72 11.04
CA ASP A 282 -18.10 -11.08 11.05
C ASP A 282 -16.80 -11.19 11.82
N THR A 283 -16.09 -10.06 11.97
CA THR A 283 -14.85 -10.01 12.74
C THR A 283 -15.10 -9.69 14.21
N LYS A 284 -14.15 -10.05 15.09
CA LYS A 284 -14.20 -9.69 16.51
C LYS A 284 -14.35 -8.17 16.74
N VAL A 285 -13.57 -7.39 16.02
CA VAL A 285 -13.59 -5.92 16.10
C VAL A 285 -14.91 -5.37 15.53
N GLY A 286 -15.35 -5.87 14.39
CA GLY A 286 -16.64 -5.49 13.80
C GLY A 286 -17.82 -5.74 14.74
N LYS A 287 -17.85 -6.88 15.45
CA LYS A 287 -18.86 -7.16 16.48
C LYS A 287 -18.84 -6.17 17.63
N GLN A 288 -17.65 -5.88 18.18
CA GLN A 288 -17.50 -4.93 19.29
C GLN A 288 -17.98 -3.54 18.90
N ILE A 289 -17.67 -3.10 17.68
CA ILE A 289 -18.12 -1.80 17.18
C ILE A 289 -19.62 -1.81 16.92
N ALA A 290 -20.19 -2.86 16.32
CA ALA A 290 -21.61 -2.98 16.10
C ALA A 290 -22.44 -2.98 17.40
N GLU A 291 -21.93 -3.58 18.47
CA GLU A 291 -22.52 -3.55 19.80
C GLU A 291 -22.54 -2.16 20.43
N GLN A 292 -21.43 -1.42 20.28
CA GLN A 292 -21.30 -0.06 20.83
C GLN A 292 -21.93 1.01 19.93
N TYR A 293 -21.89 0.80 18.62
CA TYR A 293 -22.38 1.71 17.57
C TYR A 293 -23.30 0.97 16.60
N PRO A 294 -24.58 0.68 16.98
CA PRO A 294 -25.48 -0.14 16.16
C PRO A 294 -25.71 0.36 14.73
N HIS A 295 -25.56 1.68 14.49
CA HIS A 295 -25.67 2.27 13.16
C HIS A 295 -24.49 1.92 12.23
N LEU A 296 -23.39 1.34 12.75
CA LEU A 296 -22.23 0.85 11.99
C LEU A 296 -22.22 -0.68 11.81
N ALA A 297 -23.30 -1.36 12.16
CA ALA A 297 -23.39 -2.82 12.03
C ALA A 297 -23.21 -3.32 10.57
N ASN A 298 -23.53 -2.48 9.59
CA ASN A 298 -23.38 -2.76 8.16
C ASN A 298 -22.08 -2.19 7.56
N GLY A 299 -21.10 -1.88 8.38
CA GLY A 299 -19.80 -1.39 7.94
C GLY A 299 -19.37 -0.10 8.61
N ILE A 300 -18.06 0.06 8.73
CA ILE A 300 -17.41 1.20 9.38
C ILE A 300 -16.93 2.17 8.31
N GLU A 301 -15.77 1.94 7.73
CA GLU A 301 -15.20 2.77 6.65
C GLU A 301 -15.85 2.52 5.29
N VAL A 302 -16.39 1.33 5.10
CA VAL A 302 -17.14 0.93 3.90
C VAL A 302 -18.33 0.07 4.30
N THR A 303 -19.46 0.24 3.62
CA THR A 303 -20.65 -0.59 3.86
C THR A 303 -20.56 -1.93 3.14
N ASP A 304 -21.21 -2.95 3.71
CA ASP A 304 -21.18 -4.33 3.20
C ASP A 304 -21.72 -4.44 1.76
N ASP A 305 -22.75 -3.69 1.43
CA ASP A 305 -23.33 -3.65 0.08
C ASP A 305 -22.38 -3.09 -0.98
N VAL A 306 -21.47 -2.19 -0.62
CA VAL A 306 -20.40 -1.73 -1.52
C VAL A 306 -19.27 -2.75 -1.58
N PHE A 307 -18.85 -3.28 -0.44
CA PHE A 307 -17.74 -4.22 -0.35
C PHE A 307 -18.04 -5.54 -1.09
N GLU A 308 -19.25 -6.06 -0.99
CA GLU A 308 -19.70 -7.29 -1.67
C GLU A 308 -20.19 -7.05 -3.11
N SER A 309 -20.16 -5.80 -3.59
CA SER A 309 -20.60 -5.47 -4.94
C SER A 309 -19.55 -5.78 -6.01
N PRO A 310 -19.95 -5.91 -7.30
CA PRO A 310 -19.02 -6.01 -8.43
C PRO A 310 -18.14 -4.77 -8.65
N ALA A 311 -18.40 -3.68 -7.92
CA ALA A 311 -17.52 -2.51 -7.93
C ALA A 311 -16.27 -2.70 -7.07
N CYS A 312 -16.32 -3.58 -6.08
CA CYS A 312 -15.17 -3.87 -5.21
C CYS A 312 -14.14 -4.74 -5.94
N ILE A 313 -12.92 -4.25 -6.02
CA ILE A 313 -11.76 -4.96 -6.62
C ILE A 313 -10.61 -5.14 -5.61
N ALA A 314 -10.95 -5.12 -4.31
CA ALA A 314 -9.96 -5.23 -3.23
C ALA A 314 -9.21 -6.57 -3.23
N PHE A 315 -9.82 -7.64 -3.72
CA PHE A 315 -9.19 -8.96 -3.77
C PHE A 315 -8.18 -9.07 -4.93
N GLU A 316 -8.49 -8.51 -6.11
CA GLU A 316 -7.54 -8.37 -7.21
C GLU A 316 -6.39 -7.43 -6.85
N GLN A 317 -6.69 -6.35 -6.12
CA GLN A 317 -5.68 -5.46 -5.55
C GLN A 317 -4.75 -6.21 -4.58
N ALA A 318 -5.29 -7.06 -3.72
CA ALA A 318 -4.51 -7.89 -2.80
C ALA A 318 -3.65 -8.93 -3.54
N GLU A 319 -4.18 -9.56 -4.58
CA GLU A 319 -3.43 -10.48 -5.45
C GLU A 319 -2.27 -9.77 -6.14
N ASN A 320 -2.50 -8.58 -6.67
CA ASN A 320 -1.48 -7.79 -7.36
C ASN A 320 -0.28 -7.43 -6.46
N ARG A 321 -0.44 -7.45 -5.12
CA ARG A 321 0.68 -7.34 -4.18
C ARG A 321 1.76 -8.38 -4.44
N MET A 322 1.38 -9.63 -4.67
CA MET A 322 2.33 -10.72 -4.97
C MET A 322 3.09 -10.44 -6.29
N HIS A 323 2.37 -10.03 -7.33
CA HIS A 323 2.97 -9.79 -8.64
C HIS A 323 3.91 -8.58 -8.66
N THR A 324 3.55 -7.51 -7.95
CA THR A 324 4.37 -6.30 -7.88
C THR A 324 5.57 -6.48 -6.96
N ILE A 325 5.43 -7.20 -5.85
CA ILE A 325 6.55 -7.58 -4.99
C ILE A 325 7.52 -8.48 -5.76
N LYS A 326 7.02 -9.43 -6.56
CA LYS A 326 7.86 -10.25 -7.44
C LYS A 326 8.69 -9.38 -8.40
N ALA A 327 8.07 -8.39 -9.04
CA ALA A 327 8.78 -7.46 -9.92
C ALA A 327 9.84 -6.63 -9.17
N ILE A 328 9.55 -6.19 -7.95
CA ILE A 328 10.51 -5.50 -7.09
C ILE A 328 11.71 -6.41 -6.80
N LEU A 329 11.47 -7.64 -6.35
CA LEU A 329 12.53 -8.61 -6.06
C LEU A 329 13.39 -8.91 -7.29
N VAL A 330 12.75 -9.23 -8.42
CA VAL A 330 13.44 -9.57 -9.67
C VAL A 330 14.27 -8.39 -10.19
N SER A 331 13.68 -7.19 -10.26
CA SER A 331 14.39 -6.01 -10.78
C SER A 331 15.54 -5.54 -9.89
N THR A 332 15.53 -5.91 -8.62
CA THR A 332 16.52 -5.47 -7.63
C THR A 332 17.62 -6.52 -7.40
N LEU A 333 17.29 -7.81 -7.51
CA LEU A 333 18.21 -8.89 -7.13
C LEU A 333 18.70 -9.73 -8.31
N ALA A 334 17.97 -9.76 -9.43
CA ALA A 334 18.38 -10.55 -10.58
C ALA A 334 19.40 -9.79 -11.45
N ASP A 335 20.33 -10.56 -12.03
CA ASP A 335 21.20 -10.09 -13.10
C ASP A 335 20.46 -10.19 -14.45
N LEU A 336 19.64 -9.16 -14.77
CA LEU A 336 18.83 -9.06 -15.98
C LEU A 336 19.47 -8.14 -17.03
#